data_99306a1cd4f3802c3f907a76bc9bb2d5
#
_entry.id   99306a1cd4f3802c3f907a76bc9bb2d5
#
_cell.length_a   1.000
_cell.length_b   1.000
_cell.length_c   1.000
_cell.angle_alpha   90.00
_cell.angle_beta   90.00
_cell.angle_gamma   90.00
#
_symmetry.space_group_name_H-M   'P 1'
#
loop_
_entity.id
_entity.type
_entity.pdbx_description
1 polymer ?
#
loop_
_entity_poly.entity_id
_entity_poly.type
_entity_poly.pdbx_seq_one_letter_code
_entity_poly.pdbx_strand_id
1 'polypeptide(L)'
;MPETIRSFVAFDIGNAQVLKRLGEAQDILAKTGADLSFVKPQNIHITLRFLGDITLSMMEKIDKEMQSIVFRAFDVEIKGMGAFPNVKYARVVWAGIQQGADKLMAVFDQLEPRLRQLELAPDSKGFSPHLTIARVRGGRNKQALVGCVNELAAYEFGKVHADCLRLKKSVLTPQGPIYSTLKEAHANA
;
A
#
# COMPACT_ATOMS: atom_id res chain seq x y z
N MET A 1 2.39 -9.26 29.37
CA MET A 1 2.12 -8.11 28.47
C MET A 1 0.95 -8.52 27.60
N PRO A 2 0.00 -7.62 27.27
CA PRO A 2 -1.10 -7.96 26.38
C PRO A 2 -0.56 -8.39 25.00
N GLU A 3 -1.20 -9.36 24.40
CA GLU A 3 -0.88 -9.79 23.05
C GLU A 3 -1.12 -8.64 22.06
N THR A 4 -0.11 -8.35 21.22
CA THR A 4 -0.19 -7.28 20.23
C THR A 4 -0.12 -7.84 18.83
N ILE A 5 -0.75 -7.15 17.89
CA ILE A 5 -0.85 -7.52 16.47
C ILE A 5 -0.32 -6.36 15.64
N ARG A 6 0.76 -6.58 14.89
CA ARG A 6 1.23 -5.61 13.90
C ARG A 6 0.20 -5.47 12.79
N SER A 7 -0.26 -4.25 12.53
CA SER A 7 -1.42 -4.03 11.67
C SER A 7 -1.34 -2.75 10.83
N PHE A 8 -2.19 -2.68 9.83
CA PHE A 8 -2.36 -1.53 8.93
C PHE A 8 -3.75 -1.56 8.30
N VAL A 9 -4.20 -0.40 7.81
CA VAL A 9 -5.45 -0.25 7.05
C VAL A 9 -5.13 -0.07 5.57
N ALA A 10 -5.83 -0.80 4.71
CA ALA A 10 -5.54 -0.83 3.27
C ALA A 10 -6.76 -1.20 2.41
N PHE A 11 -6.66 -0.89 1.11
CA PHE A 11 -7.45 -1.52 0.05
C PHE A 11 -6.62 -2.61 -0.64
N ASP A 12 -7.19 -3.78 -0.86
CA ASP A 12 -6.55 -4.87 -1.58
C ASP A 12 -6.68 -4.71 -3.09
N ILE A 13 -5.74 -5.31 -3.83
CA ILE A 13 -5.76 -5.36 -5.29
C ILE A 13 -6.40 -6.69 -5.72
N GLY A 14 -7.71 -6.66 -5.97
CA GLY A 14 -8.47 -7.85 -6.36
C GLY A 14 -8.46 -8.16 -7.87
N ASN A 15 -7.80 -7.35 -8.71
CA ASN A 15 -7.80 -7.50 -10.16
C ASN A 15 -6.59 -8.30 -10.65
N ALA A 16 -6.82 -9.53 -11.15
CA ALA A 16 -5.78 -10.43 -11.63
C ALA A 16 -4.95 -9.85 -12.79
N GLN A 17 -5.57 -9.07 -13.69
CA GLN A 17 -4.86 -8.44 -14.81
C GLN A 17 -3.90 -7.36 -14.31
N VAL A 18 -4.31 -6.57 -13.32
CA VAL A 18 -3.44 -5.56 -12.68
C VAL A 18 -2.28 -6.25 -11.97
N LEU A 19 -2.54 -7.30 -11.19
CA LEU A 19 -1.49 -8.07 -10.51
C LEU A 19 -0.49 -8.67 -11.51
N LYS A 20 -0.97 -9.17 -12.65
CA LYS A 20 -0.10 -9.66 -13.74
C LYS A 20 0.81 -8.55 -14.26
N ARG A 21 0.27 -7.36 -14.57
CA ARG A 21 1.06 -6.22 -15.06
C ARG A 21 2.06 -5.70 -14.02
N LEU A 22 1.69 -5.72 -12.74
CA LEU A 22 2.64 -5.41 -11.65
C LEU A 22 3.80 -6.41 -11.61
N GLY A 23 3.52 -7.70 -11.81
CA GLY A 23 4.55 -8.74 -11.94
C GLY A 23 5.46 -8.53 -13.16
N GLU A 24 4.89 -8.19 -14.33
CA GLU A 24 5.67 -7.86 -15.53
C GLU A 24 6.62 -6.67 -15.29
N ALA A 25 6.17 -5.64 -14.58
CA ALA A 25 7.01 -4.51 -14.21
C ALA A 25 8.12 -4.92 -13.22
N GLN A 26 7.83 -5.83 -12.27
CA GLN A 26 8.86 -6.40 -11.38
C GLN A 26 9.92 -7.18 -12.17
N ASP A 27 9.51 -7.94 -13.19
CA ASP A 27 10.44 -8.68 -14.07
C ASP A 27 11.34 -7.72 -14.87
N ILE A 28 10.79 -6.59 -15.34
CA ILE A 28 11.58 -5.54 -16.02
C ILE A 28 12.58 -4.93 -15.04
N LEU A 29 12.17 -4.60 -13.81
CA LEU A 29 13.04 -4.09 -12.76
C LEU A 29 14.16 -5.09 -12.40
N ALA A 30 13.84 -6.39 -12.33
CA ALA A 30 14.82 -7.44 -12.02
C ALA A 30 15.95 -7.50 -13.04
N LYS A 31 15.67 -7.24 -14.33
CA LYS A 31 16.69 -7.20 -15.41
C LYS A 31 17.75 -6.11 -15.23
N THR A 32 17.49 -5.10 -14.40
CA THR A 32 18.49 -4.07 -14.06
C THR A 32 19.65 -4.64 -13.25
N GLY A 33 19.46 -5.79 -12.60
CA GLY A 33 20.43 -6.38 -11.68
C GLY A 33 20.62 -5.55 -10.40
N ALA A 34 19.77 -4.56 -10.13
CA ALA A 34 19.78 -3.83 -8.88
C ALA A 34 19.41 -4.74 -7.70
N ASP A 35 19.89 -4.40 -6.51
CA ASP A 35 19.60 -5.17 -5.30
C ASP A 35 18.19 -4.82 -4.78
N LEU A 36 17.21 -5.60 -5.24
CA LEU A 36 15.78 -5.38 -4.98
C LEU A 36 15.14 -6.55 -4.22
N SER A 37 14.27 -6.22 -3.29
CA SER A 37 13.35 -7.16 -2.66
C SER A 37 11.94 -6.86 -3.17
N PHE A 38 11.41 -7.74 -4.02
CA PHE A 38 10.08 -7.57 -4.60
C PHE A 38 8.97 -7.92 -3.62
N VAL A 39 7.88 -7.16 -3.69
CA VAL A 39 6.64 -7.47 -2.96
C VAL A 39 5.92 -8.59 -3.71
N LYS A 40 5.57 -9.68 -3.02
CA LYS A 40 4.80 -10.76 -3.63
C LYS A 40 3.46 -10.23 -4.13
N PRO A 41 2.95 -10.68 -5.29
CA PRO A 41 1.71 -10.15 -5.88
C PRO A 41 0.52 -10.13 -4.90
N GLN A 42 0.34 -11.19 -4.13
CA GLN A 42 -0.73 -11.28 -3.13
C GLN A 42 -0.58 -10.31 -1.95
N ASN A 43 0.59 -9.69 -1.79
CA ASN A 43 0.88 -8.72 -0.75
C ASN A 43 0.84 -7.28 -1.26
N ILE A 44 0.59 -7.06 -2.56
CA ILE A 44 0.48 -5.71 -3.11
C ILE A 44 -0.89 -5.13 -2.74
N HIS A 45 -0.89 -3.94 -2.16
CA HIS A 45 -2.08 -3.25 -1.68
C HIS A 45 -1.86 -1.74 -1.66
N ILE A 46 -2.93 -1.00 -1.49
CA ILE A 46 -2.89 0.45 -1.25
C ILE A 46 -3.00 0.65 0.26
N THR A 47 -1.89 0.97 0.92
CA THR A 47 -1.88 1.25 2.36
C THR A 47 -2.38 2.66 2.62
N LEU A 48 -3.45 2.81 3.42
CA LEU A 48 -3.88 4.09 3.92
C LEU A 48 -3.10 4.48 5.18
N ARG A 49 -3.00 3.54 6.15
CA ARG A 49 -2.43 3.85 7.46
C ARG A 49 -1.73 2.65 8.10
N PHE A 50 -0.47 2.80 8.43
CA PHE A 50 0.22 1.85 9.30
C PHE A 50 -0.13 2.15 10.76
N LEU A 51 -0.51 1.14 11.54
CA LEU A 51 -0.94 1.28 12.92
C LEU A 51 0.13 0.82 13.92
N GLY A 52 1.10 0.02 13.44
CA GLY A 52 2.08 -0.63 14.31
C GLY A 52 1.45 -1.79 15.08
N ASP A 53 1.95 -2.02 16.30
CA ASP A 53 1.47 -3.08 17.16
C ASP A 53 0.27 -2.59 17.98
N ILE A 54 -0.90 -3.20 17.77
CA ILE A 54 -2.16 -2.88 18.46
C ILE A 54 -2.63 -4.05 19.31
N THR A 55 -3.34 -3.79 20.40
CA THR A 55 -4.00 -4.81 21.21
C THR A 55 -5.31 -5.26 20.58
N LEU A 56 -5.86 -6.41 21.02
CA LEU A 56 -7.19 -6.88 20.59
C LEU A 56 -8.28 -5.85 20.92
N SER A 57 -8.21 -5.21 22.10
CA SER A 57 -9.15 -4.14 22.47
C SER A 57 -9.07 -2.93 21.54
N MET A 58 -7.85 -2.55 21.13
CA MET A 58 -7.66 -1.46 20.16
C MET A 58 -8.19 -1.86 18.77
N MET A 59 -8.02 -3.10 18.36
CA MET A 59 -8.56 -3.62 17.10
C MET A 59 -10.08 -3.40 17.00
N GLU A 60 -10.85 -3.71 18.06
CA GLU A 60 -12.31 -3.52 18.08
C GLU A 60 -12.69 -2.04 18.03
N LYS A 61 -11.91 -1.14 18.65
CA LYS A 61 -12.12 0.30 18.54
C LYS A 61 -11.87 0.80 17.13
N ILE A 62 -10.78 0.37 16.51
CA ILE A 62 -10.43 0.72 15.12
C ILE A 62 -11.52 0.23 14.16
N ASP A 63 -12.04 -1.00 14.35
CA ASP A 63 -13.12 -1.52 13.53
C ASP A 63 -14.36 -0.60 13.59
N LYS A 64 -14.78 -0.16 14.77
CA LYS A 64 -15.90 0.78 14.90
C LYS A 64 -15.67 2.09 14.14
N GLU A 65 -14.45 2.64 14.20
CA GLU A 65 -14.11 3.84 13.46
C GLU A 65 -14.10 3.59 11.95
N MET A 66 -13.60 2.44 11.50
CA MET A 66 -13.65 2.05 10.09
C MET A 66 -15.10 1.90 9.58
N GLN A 67 -15.98 1.28 10.35
CA GLN A 67 -17.41 1.15 9.99
C GLN A 67 -18.13 2.50 9.87
N SER A 68 -17.62 3.54 10.51
CA SER A 68 -18.19 4.89 10.46
C SER A 68 -17.66 5.74 9.29
N ILE A 69 -16.69 5.23 8.51
CA ILE A 69 -16.19 5.89 7.30
C ILE A 69 -17.26 5.82 6.21
N VAL A 70 -17.61 6.96 5.65
CA VAL A 70 -18.60 7.05 4.56
C VAL A 70 -17.86 7.21 3.23
N PHE A 71 -17.99 6.21 2.37
CA PHE A 71 -17.51 6.27 1.00
C PHE A 71 -18.36 5.38 0.09
N ARG A 72 -18.51 5.76 -1.17
CA ARG A 72 -19.05 4.90 -2.22
C ARG A 72 -17.90 4.16 -2.88
N ALA A 73 -18.16 2.97 -3.41
CA ALA A 73 -17.18 2.25 -4.21
C ALA A 73 -16.71 3.09 -5.42
N PHE A 74 -15.41 3.02 -5.73
CA PHE A 74 -14.83 3.81 -6.80
C PHE A 74 -13.68 3.07 -7.49
N ASP A 75 -13.43 3.46 -8.74
CA ASP A 75 -12.30 2.94 -9.49
C ASP A 75 -11.03 3.73 -9.18
N VAL A 76 -9.93 2.99 -9.09
CA VAL A 76 -8.57 3.51 -8.92
C VAL A 76 -7.76 3.10 -10.14
N GLU A 77 -7.25 4.09 -10.89
CA GLU A 77 -6.36 3.86 -12.02
C GLU A 77 -4.91 3.83 -11.54
N ILE A 78 -4.25 2.70 -11.79
CA ILE A 78 -2.85 2.49 -11.44
C ILE A 78 -2.02 2.74 -12.69
N LYS A 79 -1.19 3.79 -12.63
CA LYS A 79 -0.37 4.23 -13.77
C LYS A 79 0.89 4.94 -13.29
N GLY A 80 1.98 4.70 -14.00
CA GLY A 80 3.27 5.29 -13.75
C GLY A 80 4.06 4.59 -12.65
N MET A 81 5.35 4.79 -12.66
CA MET A 81 6.28 4.26 -11.68
C MET A 81 7.14 5.37 -11.10
N GLY A 82 7.50 5.23 -9.86
CA GLY A 82 8.39 6.16 -9.19
C GLY A 82 9.07 5.53 -7.99
N ALA A 83 9.77 6.36 -7.21
CA ALA A 83 10.47 5.89 -6.03
C ALA A 83 10.44 6.92 -4.89
N PHE A 84 10.49 6.41 -3.65
CA PHE A 84 10.68 7.24 -2.46
C PHE A 84 12.10 7.08 -1.92
N PRO A 85 12.70 8.17 -1.39
CA PRO A 85 12.22 9.56 -1.39
C PRO A 85 12.25 10.21 -2.78
N ASN A 86 13.07 9.72 -3.69
CA ASN A 86 13.12 10.07 -5.12
C ASN A 86 13.88 8.98 -5.89
N VAL A 87 13.88 9.05 -7.23
CA VAL A 87 14.46 8.01 -8.09
C VAL A 87 15.98 7.89 -7.91
N LYS A 88 16.70 9.00 -7.65
CA LYS A 88 18.16 8.99 -7.44
C LYS A 88 18.58 8.31 -6.13
N TYR A 89 17.73 8.38 -5.10
CA TYR A 89 17.97 7.83 -3.77
C TYR A 89 16.88 6.84 -3.37
N ALA A 90 16.45 6.04 -4.33
CA ALA A 90 15.35 5.10 -4.15
C ALA A 90 15.59 4.13 -2.98
N ARG A 91 14.61 4.05 -2.10
CA ARG A 91 14.48 3.02 -1.05
C ARG A 91 13.26 2.15 -1.28
N VAL A 92 12.24 2.71 -1.91
CA VAL A 92 10.99 2.04 -2.27
C VAL A 92 10.67 2.39 -3.72
N VAL A 93 10.41 1.38 -4.54
CA VAL A 93 9.86 1.55 -5.89
C VAL A 93 8.36 1.26 -5.83
N TRP A 94 7.56 2.13 -6.44
CA TRP A 94 6.12 2.07 -6.37
C TRP A 94 5.45 2.26 -7.73
N ALA A 95 4.24 1.68 -7.86
CA ALA A 95 3.31 2.02 -8.93
C ALA A 95 2.40 3.16 -8.45
N GLY A 96 2.20 4.15 -9.30
CA GLY A 96 1.44 5.36 -9.00
C GLY A 96 -0.07 5.17 -9.13
N ILE A 97 -0.81 6.11 -8.56
CA ILE A 97 -2.27 6.20 -8.69
C ILE A 97 -2.58 7.52 -9.37
N GLN A 98 -3.29 7.46 -10.50
CA GLN A 98 -3.66 8.64 -11.30
C GLN A 98 -5.11 9.06 -11.04
N GLN A 99 -6.09 8.20 -11.33
CA GLN A 99 -7.50 8.45 -11.00
C GLN A 99 -7.85 7.79 -9.66
N GLY A 100 -8.74 8.41 -8.89
CA GLY A 100 -9.18 7.88 -7.59
C GLY A 100 -8.26 8.23 -6.42
N ALA A 101 -7.14 8.90 -6.65
CA ALA A 101 -6.26 9.38 -5.59
C ALA A 101 -6.98 10.35 -4.64
N ASP A 102 -7.81 11.24 -5.18
CA ASP A 102 -8.68 12.16 -4.44
C ASP A 102 -9.66 11.43 -3.53
N LYS A 103 -10.25 10.35 -4.00
CA LYS A 103 -11.20 9.52 -3.23
C LYS A 103 -10.49 8.72 -2.14
N LEU A 104 -9.31 8.19 -2.43
CA LEU A 104 -8.46 7.55 -1.42
C LEU A 104 -8.07 8.56 -0.33
N MET A 105 -7.73 9.79 -0.72
CA MET A 105 -7.44 10.87 0.22
C MET A 105 -8.67 11.21 1.07
N ALA A 106 -9.86 11.30 0.48
CA ALA A 106 -11.11 11.56 1.21
C ALA A 106 -11.45 10.47 2.23
N VAL A 107 -11.10 9.21 1.97
CA VAL A 107 -11.22 8.12 2.95
C VAL A 107 -10.17 8.29 4.05
N PHE A 108 -8.93 8.60 3.70
CA PHE A 108 -7.87 8.85 4.68
C PHE A 108 -8.18 10.04 5.59
N ASP A 109 -8.70 11.14 5.04
CA ASP A 109 -9.06 12.36 5.80
C ASP A 109 -10.20 12.13 6.82
N GLN A 110 -11.04 11.12 6.58
CA GLN A 110 -12.02 10.67 7.56
C GLN A 110 -11.40 9.73 8.61
N LEU A 111 -10.49 8.86 8.19
CA LEU A 111 -9.90 7.81 9.03
C LEU A 111 -8.88 8.39 10.03
N GLU A 112 -7.95 9.21 9.58
CA GLU A 112 -6.82 9.67 10.39
C GLU A 112 -7.24 10.45 11.66
N PRO A 113 -8.19 11.41 11.62
CA PRO A 113 -8.65 12.09 12.84
C PRO A 113 -9.28 11.13 13.85
N ARG A 114 -10.02 10.12 13.38
CA ARG A 114 -10.68 9.11 14.24
C ARG A 114 -9.65 8.22 14.92
N LEU A 115 -8.61 7.81 14.20
CA LEU A 115 -7.51 7.03 14.77
C LEU A 115 -6.72 7.83 15.82
N ARG A 116 -6.55 9.14 15.61
CA ARG A 116 -5.92 10.03 16.61
C ARG A 116 -6.75 10.13 17.90
N GLN A 117 -8.08 10.13 17.81
CA GLN A 117 -8.94 10.10 18.98
C GLN A 117 -8.79 8.81 19.81
N LEU A 118 -8.31 7.73 19.18
CA LEU A 118 -7.93 6.48 19.86
C LEU A 118 -6.50 6.51 20.42
N GLU A 119 -5.85 7.67 20.46
CA GLU A 119 -4.48 7.88 20.94
C GLU A 119 -3.40 7.15 20.10
N LEU A 120 -3.72 6.77 18.86
CA LEU A 120 -2.72 6.26 17.94
C LEU A 120 -1.82 7.42 17.47
N ALA A 121 -0.51 7.17 17.45
CA ALA A 121 0.45 8.17 17.02
C ALA A 121 0.13 8.67 15.59
N PRO A 122 0.21 9.99 15.31
CA PRO A 122 -0.09 10.51 13.99
C PRO A 122 0.85 9.95 12.92
N ASP A 123 0.38 9.83 11.69
CA ASP A 123 1.26 9.53 10.56
C ASP A 123 2.12 10.75 10.24
N SER A 124 3.38 10.70 10.65
CA SER A 124 4.33 11.80 10.44
C SER A 124 4.69 12.07 8.97
N LYS A 125 4.40 11.11 8.08
CA LYS A 125 4.71 11.19 6.65
C LYS A 125 3.53 11.65 5.81
N GLY A 126 2.34 11.64 6.37
CA GLY A 126 1.10 11.85 5.64
C GLY A 126 0.79 10.71 4.67
N PHE A 127 -0.33 10.82 3.98
CA PHE A 127 -0.78 9.83 3.01
C PHE A 127 -0.40 10.27 1.58
N SER A 128 0.35 9.43 0.88
CA SER A 128 0.63 9.54 -0.54
C SER A 128 0.19 8.24 -1.21
N PRO A 129 -0.90 8.26 -1.99
CA PRO A 129 -1.45 7.05 -2.61
C PRO A 129 -0.46 6.38 -3.56
N HIS A 130 -0.09 5.12 -3.28
CA HIS A 130 0.82 4.33 -4.11
C HIS A 130 0.71 2.85 -3.79
N LEU A 131 1.26 2.01 -4.68
CA LEU A 131 1.45 0.59 -4.44
C LEU A 131 2.95 0.29 -4.39
N THR A 132 3.45 -0.13 -3.24
CA THR A 132 4.85 -0.57 -3.13
C THR A 132 5.04 -1.89 -3.89
N ILE A 133 5.96 -1.92 -4.85
CA ILE A 133 6.26 -3.10 -5.67
C ILE A 133 7.64 -3.69 -5.40
N ALA A 134 8.60 -2.87 -4.96
CA ALA A 134 9.92 -3.33 -4.55
C ALA A 134 10.56 -2.43 -3.48
N ARG A 135 11.48 -2.99 -2.72
CA ARG A 135 12.36 -2.28 -1.79
C ARG A 135 13.80 -2.41 -2.24
N VAL A 136 14.52 -1.29 -2.25
CA VAL A 136 15.95 -1.26 -2.60
C VAL A 136 16.77 -1.65 -1.35
N ARG A 137 17.62 -2.67 -1.50
CA ARG A 137 18.44 -3.22 -0.41
C ARG A 137 19.87 -2.70 -0.43
N GLY A 138 20.39 -2.36 -1.60
CA GLY A 138 21.77 -1.91 -1.77
C GLY A 138 21.95 -0.99 -2.97
N GLY A 139 23.19 -0.52 -3.17
CA GLY A 139 23.53 0.45 -4.22
C GLY A 139 23.92 -0.17 -5.57
N ARG A 140 23.86 -1.49 -5.72
CA ARG A 140 24.26 -2.17 -6.96
C ARG A 140 23.35 -1.74 -8.12
N ASN A 141 23.97 -1.45 -9.28
CA ASN A 141 23.30 -1.06 -10.52
C ASN A 141 22.26 0.07 -10.37
N LYS A 142 22.54 1.01 -9.48
CA LYS A 142 21.64 2.14 -9.17
C LYS A 142 21.27 2.96 -10.40
N GLN A 143 22.21 3.20 -11.32
CA GLN A 143 21.94 3.97 -12.54
C GLN A 143 20.99 3.24 -13.48
N ALA A 144 21.15 1.93 -13.64
CA ALA A 144 20.22 1.10 -14.41
C ALA A 144 18.81 1.11 -13.80
N LEU A 145 18.70 1.06 -12.47
CA LEU A 145 17.43 1.20 -11.78
C LEU A 145 16.77 2.56 -12.04
N VAL A 146 17.53 3.65 -11.96
CA VAL A 146 17.04 5.02 -12.26
C VAL A 146 16.50 5.09 -13.69
N GLY A 147 17.26 4.60 -14.67
CA GLY A 147 16.83 4.55 -16.08
C GLY A 147 15.54 3.78 -16.25
N CYS A 148 15.47 2.59 -15.70
CA CYS A 148 14.31 1.71 -15.80
C CYS A 148 13.04 2.33 -15.16
N VAL A 149 13.14 2.94 -13.97
CA VAL A 149 12.00 3.62 -13.32
C VAL A 149 11.52 4.80 -14.16
N ASN A 150 12.42 5.58 -14.77
CA ASN A 150 12.07 6.69 -15.65
C ASN A 150 11.39 6.22 -16.96
N GLU A 151 11.85 5.12 -17.55
CA GLU A 151 11.21 4.52 -18.73
C GLU A 151 9.78 4.04 -18.44
N LEU A 152 9.53 3.59 -17.21
CA LEU A 152 8.22 3.11 -16.75
C LEU A 152 7.37 4.23 -16.11
N ALA A 153 7.79 5.50 -16.19
CA ALA A 153 7.08 6.62 -15.57
C ALA A 153 5.63 6.83 -16.07
N ALA A 154 5.29 6.31 -17.24
CA ALA A 154 3.94 6.33 -17.81
C ALA A 154 3.33 4.93 -18.01
N TYR A 155 3.93 3.89 -17.43
CA TYR A 155 3.45 2.51 -17.60
C TYR A 155 2.04 2.33 -17.03
N GLU A 156 1.15 1.71 -17.81
CA GLU A 156 -0.25 1.50 -17.44
C GLU A 156 -0.45 0.11 -16.84
N PHE A 157 -0.83 0.07 -15.56
CA PHE A 157 -1.11 -1.19 -14.88
C PHE A 157 -2.59 -1.60 -15.01
N GLY A 158 -3.50 -0.62 -15.06
CA GLY A 158 -4.94 -0.83 -15.21
C GLY A 158 -5.75 -0.24 -14.05
N LYS A 159 -6.99 -0.72 -13.89
CA LYS A 159 -7.93 -0.20 -12.90
C LYS A 159 -8.30 -1.28 -11.88
N VAL A 160 -8.47 -0.87 -10.64
CA VAL A 160 -9.00 -1.70 -9.55
C VAL A 160 -10.21 -1.02 -8.94
N HIS A 161 -11.13 -1.82 -8.40
CA HIS A 161 -12.32 -1.34 -7.74
C HIS A 161 -12.11 -1.32 -6.23
N ALA A 162 -12.21 -0.13 -5.62
CA ALA A 162 -12.05 0.08 -4.19
C ALA A 162 -13.44 0.12 -3.54
N ASP A 163 -13.85 -0.99 -2.97
CA ASP A 163 -15.17 -1.21 -2.36
C ASP A 163 -15.13 -1.66 -0.90
N CYS A 164 -13.96 -2.03 -0.41
CA CYS A 164 -13.80 -2.58 0.92
C CYS A 164 -12.48 -2.14 1.57
N LEU A 165 -12.59 -1.38 2.64
CA LEU A 165 -11.48 -0.98 3.50
C LEU A 165 -11.17 -2.11 4.48
N ARG A 166 -9.91 -2.53 4.59
CA ARG A 166 -9.51 -3.68 5.39
C ARG A 166 -8.51 -3.32 6.48
N LEU A 167 -8.77 -3.78 7.69
CA LEU A 167 -7.76 -3.86 8.74
C LEU A 167 -7.00 -5.17 8.58
N LYS A 168 -5.71 -5.09 8.38
CA LYS A 168 -4.86 -6.25 8.08
C LYS A 168 -3.80 -6.47 9.15
N LYS A 169 -3.56 -7.75 9.45
CA LYS A 169 -2.45 -8.24 10.28
C LYS A 169 -1.22 -8.47 9.40
N SER A 170 -0.06 -8.14 9.93
CA SER A 170 1.24 -8.42 9.32
C SER A 170 2.07 -9.32 10.22
N VAL A 171 2.39 -10.52 9.75
CA VAL A 171 3.35 -11.42 10.40
C VAL A 171 4.64 -11.40 9.60
N LEU A 172 5.72 -10.96 10.22
CA LEU A 172 7.03 -10.94 9.58
C LEU A 172 7.65 -12.34 9.61
N THR A 173 8.07 -12.83 8.45
CA THR A 173 8.79 -14.10 8.31
C THR A 173 10.09 -13.90 7.54
N PRO A 174 11.05 -14.85 7.63
CA PRO A 174 12.27 -14.81 6.81
C PRO A 174 12.00 -14.75 5.30
N GLN A 175 10.86 -15.28 4.85
CA GLN A 175 10.44 -15.29 3.45
C GLN A 175 9.61 -14.07 3.04
N GLY A 176 9.50 -13.08 3.94
CA GLY A 176 8.71 -11.86 3.77
C GLY A 176 7.43 -11.83 4.63
N PRO A 177 6.70 -10.74 4.60
CA PRO A 177 5.49 -10.60 5.40
C PRO A 177 4.36 -11.49 4.89
N ILE A 178 3.58 -12.02 5.82
CA ILE A 178 2.30 -12.68 5.56
C ILE A 178 1.20 -11.76 6.08
N TYR A 179 0.23 -11.44 5.21
CA TYR A 179 -0.90 -10.58 5.55
C TYR A 179 -2.19 -11.39 5.64
N SER A 180 -3.01 -11.05 6.63
CA SER A 180 -4.37 -11.60 6.76
C SER A 180 -5.33 -10.47 7.12
N THR A 181 -6.59 -10.58 6.68
CA THR A 181 -7.64 -9.63 7.00
C THR A 181 -8.21 -9.92 8.38
N LEU A 182 -8.28 -8.90 9.22
CA LEU A 182 -8.86 -8.96 10.56
C LEU A 182 -10.31 -8.46 10.57
N LYS A 183 -10.56 -7.32 9.91
CA LYS A 183 -11.86 -6.63 9.84
C LYS A 183 -12.05 -6.00 8.46
N GLU A 184 -13.29 -5.81 8.07
CA GLU A 184 -13.69 -5.23 6.79
C GLU A 184 -14.77 -4.17 6.99
N ALA A 185 -14.63 -3.03 6.29
CA ALA A 185 -15.64 -1.99 6.20
C ALA A 185 -15.97 -1.74 4.73
N HIS A 186 -17.18 -2.09 4.33
CA HIS A 186 -17.62 -2.01 2.93
C HIS A 186 -18.10 -0.61 2.57
N ALA A 187 -17.98 -0.26 1.29
CA ALA A 187 -18.56 0.95 0.73
C ALA A 187 -20.06 1.01 0.97
N ASN A 188 -20.56 2.22 1.15
CA ASN A 188 -22.01 2.47 1.27
C ASN A 188 -22.68 2.25 -0.10
N ALA A 189 -23.93 1.83 -0.08
CA ALA A 189 -24.76 1.63 -1.28
C ALA A 189 -24.99 2.94 -2.07
#